data_4b22c5258b984499a83bbba35f0ae831
#
_entry.id   4b22c5258b984499a83bbba35f0ae831
#
_cell.length_a   1.000
_cell.length_b   1.000
_cell.length_c   1.000
_cell.angle_alpha   90.00
_cell.angle_beta   90.00
_cell.angle_gamma   90.00
#
_symmetry.space_group_name_H-M   'P 1'
#
loop_
_entity.id
_entity.type
_entity.pdbx_description
1 polymer ?
#
loop_
_entity_poly.entity_id
_entity_poly.type
_entity_poly.pdbx_seq_one_letter_code
_entity_poly.pdbx_strand_id
1 'polypeptide(L)'
;MLARLPHKDPISSTGNLSNRGRRTLGLTLMVIAFVTLAAAQQFHKDQAMKSRLLMAAPDNIANDHQLLDYARRRGKVAYNQHCAACHRSDMTGNPSRGIPNLVDADWLYGTGRVGEIERIVLYGIRAGHSKTQNFADMPAFATSSPYARYKVEPLNPREVDDVTALVYSFKHPEAVDKEAVVRGTAIYHGKGLCFDCHADHAKGDPAIGAPNLTDDIWLYGDGSIKSIKGEISRGLAGVCPQWVSRLAPETIRAIAVYVYAARVGRFGTDD
;
A
#
# COMPACT_ATOMS: atom_id res chain seq x y z
N MET A 1 -95.91 -14.38 -14.57
CA MET A 1 -94.93 -15.32 -15.15
C MET A 1 -93.54 -14.80 -14.73
N LEU A 2 -93.00 -15.27 -13.58
CA LEU A 2 -91.74 -14.82 -13.00
C LEU A 2 -90.68 -15.91 -13.28
N ALA A 3 -89.70 -15.53 -14.11
CA ALA A 3 -88.61 -16.42 -14.45
C ALA A 3 -87.58 -16.45 -13.28
N ARG A 4 -87.26 -17.66 -12.78
CA ARG A 4 -86.23 -17.93 -11.81
C ARG A 4 -84.84 -17.85 -12.45
N LEU A 5 -83.97 -17.02 -11.89
CA LEU A 5 -82.55 -17.02 -12.26
C LEU A 5 -81.83 -18.21 -11.62
N PRO A 6 -80.88 -18.79 -12.29
CA PRO A 6 -80.11 -19.96 -11.76
C PRO A 6 -79.14 -19.51 -10.70
N HIS A 7 -79.11 -20.26 -9.58
CA HIS A 7 -78.18 -20.14 -8.49
C HIS A 7 -76.77 -20.60 -9.00
N LYS A 8 -75.75 -19.74 -8.92
CA LYS A 8 -74.35 -20.13 -9.13
C LYS A 8 -73.79 -20.64 -7.81
N ASP A 9 -73.44 -21.89 -7.74
CA ASP A 9 -72.71 -22.49 -6.62
C ASP A 9 -71.31 -21.90 -6.53
N PRO A 10 -70.74 -21.62 -5.32
CA PRO A 10 -69.41 -21.14 -5.16
C PRO A 10 -68.41 -22.23 -5.49
N ILE A 11 -67.54 -21.97 -6.43
CA ILE A 11 -66.43 -22.84 -6.83
C ILE A 11 -65.48 -22.94 -5.65
N SER A 12 -65.57 -24.01 -4.86
CA SER A 12 -64.60 -24.41 -3.84
C SER A 12 -63.39 -25.07 -4.55
N SER A 13 -62.42 -24.29 -4.94
CA SER A 13 -61.12 -24.83 -5.43
C SER A 13 -60.15 -24.94 -4.27
N THR A 14 -60.36 -25.91 -3.39
CA THR A 14 -59.27 -26.35 -2.48
C THR A 14 -58.34 -27.26 -3.29
N GLY A 15 -57.35 -26.65 -3.94
CA GLY A 15 -56.29 -27.36 -4.66
C GLY A 15 -55.46 -28.20 -3.68
N ASN A 16 -55.84 -29.48 -3.54
CA ASN A 16 -55.12 -30.42 -2.68
C ASN A 16 -53.83 -30.87 -3.41
N LEU A 17 -52.68 -30.27 -3.01
CA LEU A 17 -51.37 -30.67 -3.53
C LEU A 17 -51.17 -32.18 -3.34
N SER A 18 -50.78 -32.88 -4.41
CA SER A 18 -50.51 -34.32 -4.36
C SER A 18 -49.40 -34.63 -3.34
N ASN A 19 -49.37 -35.80 -2.74
CA ASN A 19 -48.34 -36.21 -1.77
C ASN A 19 -46.90 -36.06 -2.30
N ARG A 20 -46.68 -36.12 -3.60
CA ARG A 20 -45.39 -35.80 -4.25
C ARG A 20 -45.09 -34.29 -4.17
N GLY A 21 -46.04 -33.42 -4.46
CA GLY A 21 -45.89 -31.96 -4.36
C GLY A 21 -45.63 -31.48 -2.92
N ARG A 22 -46.26 -32.09 -1.94
CA ARG A 22 -45.98 -31.77 -0.50
C ARG A 22 -44.60 -32.20 -0.07
N ARG A 23 -44.09 -33.37 -0.54
CA ARG A 23 -42.74 -33.85 -0.24
C ARG A 23 -41.67 -32.99 -0.91
N THR A 24 -41.84 -32.59 -2.18
CA THR A 24 -40.90 -31.70 -2.88
C THR A 24 -40.89 -30.32 -2.26
N LEU A 25 -42.02 -29.73 -1.90
CA LEU A 25 -42.09 -28.43 -1.21
C LEU A 25 -41.41 -28.49 0.16
N GLY A 26 -41.62 -29.54 0.94
CA GLY A 26 -40.96 -29.72 2.24
C GLY A 26 -39.44 -29.83 2.11
N LEU A 27 -38.95 -30.57 1.12
CA LEU A 27 -37.48 -30.67 0.87
C LEU A 27 -36.87 -29.34 0.44
N THR A 28 -37.56 -28.60 -0.44
CA THR A 28 -37.10 -27.27 -0.88
C THR A 28 -37.03 -26.29 0.29
N LEU A 29 -38.04 -26.27 1.16
CA LEU A 29 -38.03 -25.39 2.38
C LEU A 29 -36.90 -25.77 3.36
N MET A 30 -36.60 -27.05 3.55
CA MET A 30 -35.48 -27.49 4.38
C MET A 30 -34.14 -27.06 3.79
N VAL A 31 -33.92 -27.18 2.48
CA VAL A 31 -32.68 -26.71 1.83
C VAL A 31 -32.52 -25.21 1.97
N ILE A 32 -33.58 -24.42 1.74
CA ILE A 32 -33.56 -22.96 1.93
C ILE A 32 -33.21 -22.62 3.39
N ALA A 33 -33.89 -23.27 4.36
CA ALA A 33 -33.61 -23.03 5.78
C ALA A 33 -32.15 -23.37 6.16
N PHE A 34 -31.62 -24.48 5.64
CA PHE A 34 -30.23 -24.86 5.87
C PHE A 34 -29.25 -23.86 5.27
N VAL A 35 -29.49 -23.44 4.03
CA VAL A 35 -28.62 -22.44 3.35
C VAL A 35 -28.66 -21.09 4.07
N THR A 36 -29.85 -20.64 4.50
CA THR A 36 -29.97 -19.37 5.25
C THR A 36 -29.29 -19.44 6.63
N LEU A 37 -29.42 -20.56 7.34
CA LEU A 37 -28.74 -20.76 8.62
C LEU A 37 -27.21 -20.77 8.45
N ALA A 38 -26.71 -21.51 7.45
CA ALA A 38 -25.28 -21.54 7.14
C ALA A 38 -24.75 -20.16 6.77
N ALA A 39 -25.49 -19.41 5.96
CA ALA A 39 -25.12 -18.03 5.61
C ALA A 39 -25.09 -17.09 6.83
N ALA A 40 -26.09 -17.21 7.72
CA ALA A 40 -26.13 -16.44 8.96
C ALA A 40 -24.95 -16.79 9.88
N GLN A 41 -24.61 -18.06 10.03
CA GLN A 41 -23.44 -18.48 10.82
C GLN A 41 -22.13 -17.96 10.21
N GLN A 42 -21.99 -18.01 8.89
CA GLN A 42 -20.81 -17.49 8.21
C GLN A 42 -20.69 -15.96 8.39
N PHE A 43 -21.82 -15.24 8.30
CA PHE A 43 -21.85 -13.81 8.55
C PHE A 43 -21.41 -13.47 9.98
N HIS A 44 -21.92 -14.17 10.99
CA HIS A 44 -21.52 -13.96 12.39
C HIS A 44 -20.02 -14.27 12.62
N LYS A 45 -19.49 -15.33 12.04
CA LYS A 45 -18.07 -15.64 12.10
C LYS A 45 -17.22 -14.53 11.47
N ASP A 46 -17.64 -14.01 10.31
CA ASP A 46 -16.94 -12.91 9.64
C ASP A 46 -16.94 -11.63 10.49
N GLN A 47 -18.07 -11.26 11.09
CA GLN A 47 -18.16 -10.11 11.98
C GLN A 47 -17.26 -10.27 13.22
N ALA A 48 -17.23 -11.45 13.82
CA ALA A 48 -16.33 -11.75 14.94
C ALA A 48 -14.85 -11.60 14.54
N MET A 49 -14.46 -12.10 13.37
CA MET A 49 -13.09 -11.96 12.88
C MET A 49 -12.73 -10.50 12.56
N LYS A 50 -13.64 -9.70 11.99
CA LYS A 50 -13.44 -8.25 11.79
C LYS A 50 -13.19 -7.53 13.11
N SER A 51 -14.02 -7.80 14.11
CA SER A 51 -13.84 -7.21 15.44
C SER A 51 -12.50 -7.60 16.06
N ARG A 52 -12.12 -8.88 16.00
CA ARG A 52 -10.81 -9.33 16.47
C ARG A 52 -9.66 -8.62 15.75
N LEU A 53 -9.77 -8.46 14.41
CA LEU A 53 -8.76 -7.80 13.60
C LEU A 53 -8.55 -6.34 14.02
N LEU A 54 -9.63 -5.61 14.30
CA LEU A 54 -9.56 -4.21 14.72
C LEU A 54 -9.11 -4.02 16.17
N MET A 55 -9.42 -4.97 17.06
CA MET A 55 -9.01 -4.93 18.46
C MET A 55 -7.58 -5.38 18.70
N ALA A 56 -7.02 -6.19 17.81
CA ALA A 56 -5.64 -6.65 17.91
C ALA A 56 -4.66 -5.49 17.72
N ALA A 57 -3.56 -5.49 18.49
CA ALA A 57 -2.42 -4.64 18.17
C ALA A 57 -1.87 -5.03 16.79
N PRO A 58 -1.65 -4.06 15.87
CA PRO A 58 -1.28 -4.37 14.49
C PRO A 58 -0.12 -5.35 14.37
N ASP A 59 0.95 -5.09 15.10
CA ASP A 59 2.18 -5.88 15.01
C ASP A 59 2.07 -7.28 15.65
N ASN A 60 1.03 -7.54 16.44
CA ASN A 60 0.76 -8.85 17.04
C ASN A 60 -0.07 -9.78 16.15
N ILE A 61 -0.69 -9.26 15.08
CA ILE A 61 -1.54 -10.05 14.17
C ILE A 61 -0.76 -11.19 13.53
N ALA A 62 0.51 -10.98 13.24
CA ALA A 62 1.40 -12.00 12.66
C ALA A 62 1.61 -13.23 13.56
N ASN A 63 1.31 -13.15 14.86
CA ASN A 63 1.44 -14.23 15.83
C ASN A 63 0.14 -15.06 16.00
N ASP A 64 -0.98 -14.59 15.45
CA ASP A 64 -2.27 -15.29 15.43
C ASP A 64 -2.54 -15.83 14.02
N HIS A 65 -2.31 -17.12 13.79
CA HIS A 65 -2.44 -17.73 12.48
C HIS A 65 -3.83 -17.56 11.86
N GLN A 66 -4.90 -17.68 12.65
CA GLN A 66 -6.27 -17.51 12.13
C GLN A 66 -6.54 -16.07 11.69
N LEU A 67 -6.05 -15.13 12.49
CA LEU A 67 -6.24 -13.70 12.22
C LEU A 67 -5.37 -13.24 11.05
N LEU A 68 -4.13 -13.74 10.98
CA LEU A 68 -3.21 -13.51 9.86
C LEU A 68 -3.82 -13.99 8.54
N ASP A 69 -4.28 -15.23 8.50
CA ASP A 69 -4.91 -15.81 7.30
C ASP A 69 -6.17 -15.07 6.87
N TYR A 70 -7.01 -14.72 7.84
CA TYR A 70 -8.22 -13.94 7.56
C TYR A 70 -7.88 -12.57 6.96
N ALA A 71 -6.95 -11.84 7.58
CA ALA A 71 -6.52 -10.53 7.12
C ALA A 71 -5.81 -10.61 5.75
N ARG A 72 -4.95 -11.60 5.54
CA ARG A 72 -4.21 -11.82 4.30
C ARG A 72 -5.15 -12.02 3.10
N ARG A 73 -6.14 -12.93 3.21
CA ARG A 73 -7.11 -13.17 2.12
C ARG A 73 -7.91 -11.91 1.75
N ARG A 74 -8.35 -11.13 2.74
CA ARG A 74 -9.08 -9.88 2.50
C ARG A 74 -8.18 -8.79 1.97
N GLY A 75 -6.97 -8.71 2.51
CA GLY A 75 -5.94 -7.76 2.10
C GLY A 75 -5.53 -7.96 0.65
N LYS A 76 -5.37 -9.22 0.20
CA LYS A 76 -5.07 -9.55 -1.21
C LYS A 76 -6.11 -8.97 -2.18
N VAL A 77 -7.39 -9.17 -1.88
CA VAL A 77 -8.48 -8.63 -2.72
C VAL A 77 -8.44 -7.09 -2.74
N ALA A 78 -8.37 -6.47 -1.56
CA ALA A 78 -8.36 -5.02 -1.45
C ALA A 78 -7.09 -4.38 -2.05
N TYR A 79 -5.93 -5.00 -1.87
CA TYR A 79 -4.68 -4.57 -2.49
C TYR A 79 -4.76 -4.57 -4.01
N ASN A 80 -5.26 -5.65 -4.60
CA ASN A 80 -5.42 -5.74 -6.06
C ASN A 80 -6.40 -4.70 -6.61
N GLN A 81 -7.43 -4.34 -5.86
CA GLN A 81 -8.41 -3.33 -6.26
C GLN A 81 -7.89 -1.88 -6.14
N HIS A 82 -7.04 -1.60 -5.16
CA HIS A 82 -6.72 -0.22 -4.78
C HIS A 82 -5.23 0.15 -4.88
N CYS A 83 -4.33 -0.82 -4.82
CA CYS A 83 -2.88 -0.58 -4.71
C CYS A 83 -2.11 -1.09 -5.94
N ALA A 84 -2.53 -2.21 -6.54
CA ALA A 84 -1.80 -2.89 -7.60
C ALA A 84 -1.64 -2.05 -8.89
N ALA A 85 -2.54 -1.10 -9.15
CA ALA A 85 -2.42 -0.19 -10.30
C ALA A 85 -1.10 0.63 -10.29
N CYS A 86 -0.59 0.92 -9.09
CA CYS A 86 0.70 1.59 -8.90
C CYS A 86 1.79 0.58 -8.53
N HIS A 87 1.57 -0.20 -7.47
CA HIS A 87 2.58 -1.08 -6.89
C HIS A 87 2.70 -2.44 -7.59
N ARG A 88 1.89 -2.73 -8.64
CA ARG A 88 1.78 -4.02 -9.35
C ARG A 88 1.19 -5.12 -8.46
N SER A 89 0.70 -6.18 -9.08
CA SER A 89 0.13 -7.33 -8.35
C SER A 89 1.19 -8.14 -7.60
N ASP A 90 2.44 -8.13 -8.10
CA ASP A 90 3.61 -8.75 -7.50
C ASP A 90 4.31 -7.85 -6.45
N MET A 91 3.80 -6.64 -6.21
CA MET A 91 4.32 -5.65 -5.26
C MET A 91 5.73 -5.12 -5.56
N THR A 92 6.29 -5.39 -6.75
CA THR A 92 7.65 -4.98 -7.11
C THR A 92 7.80 -3.50 -7.45
N GLY A 93 6.70 -2.75 -7.47
CA GLY A 93 6.72 -1.32 -7.74
C GLY A 93 7.06 -0.94 -9.18
N ASN A 94 7.48 0.30 -9.37
CA ASN A 94 7.91 0.82 -10.67
C ASN A 94 8.93 1.96 -10.48
N PRO A 95 10.25 1.66 -10.51
CA PRO A 95 11.30 2.66 -10.30
C PRO A 95 11.28 3.80 -11.31
N SER A 96 10.82 3.58 -12.55
CA SER A 96 10.74 4.67 -13.55
C SER A 96 9.72 5.75 -13.16
N ARG A 97 8.80 5.43 -12.23
CA ARG A 97 7.77 6.33 -11.70
C ARG A 97 7.97 6.65 -10.21
N GLY A 98 9.03 6.16 -9.58
CA GLY A 98 9.28 6.31 -8.15
C GLY A 98 8.26 5.62 -7.27
N ILE A 99 7.75 4.49 -7.73
CA ILE A 99 6.82 3.66 -6.96
C ILE A 99 7.62 2.52 -6.32
N PRO A 100 7.72 2.48 -4.98
CA PRO A 100 8.59 1.54 -4.29
C PRO A 100 8.16 0.09 -4.46
N ASN A 101 9.14 -0.80 -4.43
CA ASN A 101 8.97 -2.21 -4.18
C ASN A 101 8.53 -2.40 -2.72
N LEU A 102 7.48 -3.16 -2.48
CA LEU A 102 6.93 -3.40 -1.14
C LEU A 102 7.33 -4.76 -0.55
N VAL A 103 8.15 -5.53 -1.29
CA VAL A 103 8.59 -6.87 -0.88
C VAL A 103 10.11 -7.01 -0.72
N ASP A 104 10.87 -5.95 -0.98
CA ASP A 104 12.30 -5.91 -0.66
C ASP A 104 12.57 -5.59 0.83
N ALA A 105 13.83 -5.48 1.19
CA ALA A 105 14.25 -5.21 2.55
C ALA A 105 14.33 -3.71 2.88
N ASP A 106 14.19 -2.83 1.86
CA ASP A 106 14.32 -1.39 2.04
C ASP A 106 12.97 -0.72 2.29
N TRP A 107 12.85 -0.03 3.43
CA TRP A 107 11.67 0.71 3.82
C TRP A 107 11.99 2.18 3.93
N LEU A 108 11.44 2.95 3.00
CA LEU A 108 11.63 4.39 2.97
C LEU A 108 11.09 5.08 4.23
N TYR A 109 10.03 4.53 4.84
CA TYR A 109 9.44 5.03 6.09
C TYR A 109 9.30 3.90 7.10
N GLY A 110 9.98 4.02 8.23
CA GLY A 110 9.92 3.05 9.31
C GLY A 110 10.70 1.76 9.03
N THR A 111 10.21 0.64 9.53
CA THR A 111 10.85 -0.67 9.48
C THR A 111 9.99 -1.74 8.78
N GLY A 112 8.85 -1.34 8.25
CA GLY A 112 7.91 -2.23 7.57
C GLY A 112 7.08 -3.10 8.51
N ARG A 113 6.83 -2.66 9.74
CA ARG A 113 5.88 -3.30 10.66
C ARG A 113 4.44 -3.02 10.23
N VAL A 114 3.52 -3.92 10.61
CA VAL A 114 2.11 -3.80 10.22
C VAL A 114 1.52 -2.43 10.60
N GLY A 115 1.80 -1.94 11.80
CA GLY A 115 1.30 -0.64 12.27
C GLY A 115 1.84 0.55 11.49
N GLU A 116 3.09 0.49 11.02
CA GLU A 116 3.70 1.52 10.18
C GLU A 116 3.10 1.53 8.78
N ILE A 117 2.96 0.35 8.17
CA ILE A 117 2.31 0.18 6.87
C ILE A 117 0.85 0.66 6.93
N GLU A 118 0.11 0.28 7.99
CA GLU A 118 -1.26 0.72 8.20
C GLU A 118 -1.37 2.25 8.26
N ARG A 119 -0.46 2.91 8.96
CA ARG A 119 -0.42 4.37 9.06
C ARG A 119 -0.21 5.03 7.70
N ILE A 120 0.67 4.46 6.85
CA ILE A 120 0.87 4.95 5.49
C ILE A 120 -0.39 4.75 4.65
N VAL A 121 -1.04 3.59 4.74
CA VAL A 121 -2.30 3.36 4.01
C VAL A 121 -3.39 4.30 4.51
N LEU A 122 -3.52 4.52 5.83
CA LEU A 122 -4.49 5.46 6.40
C LEU A 122 -4.31 6.87 5.86
N TYR A 123 -3.11 7.44 5.98
CA TYR A 123 -2.89 8.88 5.87
C TYR A 123 -2.10 9.30 4.63
N GLY A 124 -1.52 8.34 3.91
CA GLY A 124 -0.74 8.57 2.71
C GLY A 124 0.64 9.18 2.97
N ILE A 125 1.36 9.41 1.87
CA ILE A 125 2.63 10.12 1.82
C ILE A 125 2.40 11.36 0.97
N ARG A 126 2.71 12.55 1.50
CA ARG A 126 2.47 13.86 0.85
C ARG A 126 1.03 14.01 0.31
N ALA A 127 0.07 13.34 0.96
CA ALA A 127 -1.37 13.44 0.69
C ALA A 127 -2.00 14.61 1.45
N GLY A 128 -3.25 14.94 1.16
CA GLY A 128 -3.97 16.08 1.77
C GLY A 128 -4.41 15.90 3.23
N HIS A 129 -4.01 14.84 3.94
CA HIS A 129 -4.39 14.58 5.31
C HIS A 129 -3.40 15.22 6.31
N SER A 130 -3.86 15.75 7.44
CA SER A 130 -3.01 16.40 8.46
C SER A 130 -1.98 15.45 9.10
N LYS A 131 -2.25 14.12 9.09
CA LYS A 131 -1.35 13.07 9.61
C LYS A 131 -0.53 12.37 8.53
N THR A 132 -0.54 12.89 7.29
CA THR A 132 0.24 12.32 6.18
C THR A 132 1.74 12.35 6.49
N GLN A 133 2.50 11.37 5.97
CA GLN A 133 3.96 11.44 5.99
C GLN A 133 4.40 12.51 4.99
N ASN A 134 4.83 13.65 5.50
CA ASN A 134 5.19 14.81 4.71
C ASN A 134 6.29 15.64 5.42
N PHE A 135 7.34 14.95 5.89
CA PHE A 135 8.43 15.60 6.62
C PHE A 135 9.47 16.21 5.68
N ALA A 136 9.75 15.53 4.57
CA ALA A 136 10.72 15.99 3.59
C ALA A 136 10.29 15.64 2.15
N ASP A 137 10.81 16.44 1.22
CA ASP A 137 10.88 16.18 -0.22
C ASP A 137 12.28 16.56 -0.69
N MET A 138 12.80 15.87 -1.69
CA MET A 138 14.11 16.20 -2.25
C MET A 138 13.99 17.44 -3.14
N PRO A 139 14.71 18.56 -2.82
CA PRO A 139 14.63 19.76 -3.65
C PRO A 139 15.20 19.56 -5.05
N ALA A 140 14.75 20.39 -5.99
CA ALA A 140 15.36 20.48 -7.33
C ALA A 140 16.63 21.34 -7.24
N PHE A 141 17.79 20.70 -7.27
CA PHE A 141 19.06 21.43 -7.07
C PHE A 141 19.56 22.18 -8.32
N ALA A 142 19.06 21.86 -9.54
CA ALA A 142 19.45 22.61 -10.73
C ALA A 142 18.67 23.94 -10.93
N THR A 143 17.64 24.18 -10.12
CA THR A 143 16.79 25.36 -10.24
C THR A 143 16.41 25.91 -8.87
N SER A 144 16.27 27.22 -8.75
CA SER A 144 15.61 27.80 -7.58
C SER A 144 14.10 27.56 -7.69
N SER A 145 13.53 26.82 -6.76
CA SER A 145 12.07 26.68 -6.68
C SER A 145 11.54 27.59 -5.57
N PRO A 146 10.71 28.60 -5.88
CA PRO A 146 10.10 29.46 -4.87
C PRO A 146 9.08 28.70 -4.01
N TYR A 147 8.64 27.51 -4.46
CA TYR A 147 7.68 26.65 -3.78
C TYR A 147 8.34 25.46 -3.03
N ALA A 148 9.67 25.33 -3.11
CA ALA A 148 10.36 24.28 -2.37
C ALA A 148 10.20 24.50 -0.85
N ARG A 149 9.89 23.45 -0.13
CA ARG A 149 9.85 23.48 1.35
C ARG A 149 11.19 23.95 1.94
N TYR A 150 12.28 23.55 1.31
CA TYR A 150 13.63 23.92 1.67
C TYR A 150 14.20 24.86 0.61
N LYS A 151 14.65 26.04 1.05
CA LYS A 151 15.35 26.98 0.19
C LYS A 151 16.80 26.52 0.09
N VAL A 152 17.13 25.81 -0.99
CA VAL A 152 18.50 25.47 -1.32
C VAL A 152 19.02 26.43 -2.38
N GLU A 153 20.31 26.80 -2.29
CA GLU A 153 20.97 27.52 -3.37
C GLU A 153 21.11 26.59 -4.59
N PRO A 154 20.74 27.03 -5.79
CA PRO A 154 20.90 26.22 -6.97
C PRO A 154 22.37 25.81 -7.18
N LEU A 155 22.58 24.56 -7.52
CA LEU A 155 23.85 24.04 -7.96
C LEU A 155 24.04 24.35 -9.44
N ASN A 156 25.22 24.81 -9.83
CA ASN A 156 25.56 24.92 -11.25
C ASN A 156 25.78 23.53 -11.88
N PRO A 157 25.83 23.40 -13.22
CA PRO A 157 25.93 22.09 -13.86
C PRO A 157 27.13 21.26 -13.42
N ARG A 158 28.29 21.90 -13.14
CA ARG A 158 29.47 21.19 -12.64
C ARG A 158 29.29 20.70 -11.20
N GLU A 159 28.69 21.49 -10.35
CA GLU A 159 28.37 21.10 -8.97
C GLU A 159 27.40 19.91 -8.94
N VAL A 160 26.41 19.88 -9.83
CA VAL A 160 25.52 18.71 -10.00
C VAL A 160 26.32 17.48 -10.46
N ASP A 161 27.27 17.64 -11.38
CA ASP A 161 28.12 16.55 -11.84
C ASP A 161 29.04 16.04 -10.71
N ASP A 162 29.61 16.93 -9.91
CA ASP A 162 30.47 16.58 -8.79
C ASP A 162 29.70 15.81 -7.70
N VAL A 163 28.50 16.23 -7.33
CA VAL A 163 27.62 15.49 -6.36
C VAL A 163 27.18 14.15 -6.96
N THR A 164 26.87 14.11 -8.28
CA THR A 164 26.54 12.87 -8.96
C THR A 164 27.71 11.88 -8.89
N ALA A 165 28.94 12.34 -9.13
CA ALA A 165 30.13 11.52 -9.02
C ALA A 165 30.33 10.99 -7.59
N LEU A 166 30.10 11.80 -6.55
CA LEU A 166 30.11 11.33 -5.17
C LEU A 166 29.11 10.21 -4.94
N VAL A 167 27.83 10.42 -5.27
CA VAL A 167 26.78 9.41 -5.02
C VAL A 167 27.07 8.14 -5.79
N TYR A 168 27.48 8.23 -7.06
CA TYR A 168 27.84 7.06 -7.87
C TYR A 168 29.07 6.33 -7.31
N SER A 169 30.03 7.06 -6.71
CA SER A 169 31.26 6.50 -6.13
C SER A 169 31.01 5.56 -4.95
N PHE A 170 29.88 5.68 -4.25
CA PHE A 170 29.57 4.79 -3.12
C PHE A 170 29.52 3.31 -3.51
N LYS A 171 29.19 3.03 -4.78
CA LYS A 171 29.15 1.67 -5.33
C LYS A 171 30.23 1.43 -6.38
N HIS A 172 30.70 2.47 -7.05
CA HIS A 172 31.61 2.39 -8.19
C HIS A 172 32.82 3.34 -8.03
N PRO A 173 33.63 3.18 -6.95
CA PRO A 173 34.68 4.14 -6.62
C PRO A 173 35.76 4.26 -7.69
N GLU A 174 35.98 3.20 -8.48
CA GLU A 174 36.99 3.20 -9.56
C GLU A 174 36.48 3.75 -10.90
N ALA A 175 35.16 4.02 -10.99
CA ALA A 175 34.54 4.48 -12.22
C ALA A 175 34.30 5.99 -12.28
N VAL A 176 34.84 6.75 -11.32
CA VAL A 176 34.64 8.20 -11.18
C VAL A 176 35.95 8.95 -11.01
N ASP A 177 35.95 10.23 -11.39
CA ASP A 177 37.05 11.15 -11.10
C ASP A 177 37.13 11.45 -9.59
N LYS A 178 38.26 11.13 -8.98
CA LYS A 178 38.53 11.31 -7.54
C LYS A 178 38.43 12.77 -7.10
N GLU A 179 38.85 13.70 -7.95
CA GLU A 179 38.75 15.14 -7.65
C GLU A 179 37.30 15.60 -7.67
N ALA A 180 36.46 15.09 -8.59
CA ALA A 180 35.03 15.35 -8.60
C ALA A 180 34.35 14.81 -7.33
N VAL A 181 34.75 13.63 -6.85
CA VAL A 181 34.24 13.07 -5.57
C VAL A 181 34.61 13.97 -4.38
N VAL A 182 35.82 14.50 -4.32
CA VAL A 182 36.23 15.42 -3.26
C VAL A 182 35.38 16.71 -3.28
N ARG A 183 35.17 17.31 -4.46
CA ARG A 183 34.31 18.50 -4.61
C ARG A 183 32.84 18.15 -4.28
N GLY A 184 32.36 17.02 -4.74
CA GLY A 184 31.01 16.52 -4.46
C GLY A 184 30.76 16.33 -2.97
N THR A 185 31.77 15.82 -2.23
CA THR A 185 31.72 15.68 -0.76
C THR A 185 31.57 17.05 -0.08
N ALA A 186 32.33 18.05 -0.52
CA ALA A 186 32.22 19.40 0.02
C ALA A 186 30.85 20.03 -0.25
N ILE A 187 30.23 19.73 -1.42
CA ILE A 187 28.87 20.19 -1.76
C ILE A 187 27.83 19.45 -0.92
N TYR A 188 27.98 18.14 -0.75
CA TYR A 188 27.07 17.28 0.01
C TYR A 188 26.90 17.77 1.47
N HIS A 189 28.00 18.11 2.12
CA HIS A 189 28.01 18.63 3.50
C HIS A 189 27.90 20.17 3.61
N GLY A 190 28.04 20.88 2.50
CA GLY A 190 28.00 22.35 2.45
C GLY A 190 26.77 22.88 1.72
N LYS A 191 26.98 23.53 0.58
CA LYS A 191 25.93 24.22 -0.19
C LYS A 191 24.70 23.35 -0.54
N GLY A 192 24.90 22.05 -0.79
CA GLY A 192 23.83 21.13 -1.13
C GLY A 192 22.99 20.67 0.07
N LEU A 193 23.53 20.70 1.29
CA LEU A 193 22.85 20.23 2.52
C LEU A 193 22.26 18.81 2.38
N CYS A 194 22.87 17.98 1.54
CA CYS A 194 22.35 16.63 1.27
C CYS A 194 22.35 15.76 2.53
N PHE A 195 23.35 15.97 3.40
CA PHE A 195 23.52 15.24 4.66
C PHE A 195 22.37 15.46 5.65
N ASP A 196 21.65 16.58 5.59
CA ASP A 196 20.50 16.86 6.47
C ASP A 196 19.38 15.82 6.32
N CYS A 197 19.25 15.25 5.11
CA CYS A 197 18.26 14.21 4.83
C CYS A 197 18.92 12.83 4.71
N HIS A 198 20.05 12.74 4.00
CA HIS A 198 20.69 11.45 3.71
C HIS A 198 21.73 11.02 4.76
N ALA A 199 21.91 11.77 5.83
CA ALA A 199 22.91 11.61 6.89
C ALA A 199 24.37 11.73 6.39
N ASP A 200 25.33 11.86 7.31
CA ASP A 200 26.77 12.06 6.99
C ASP A 200 27.37 10.93 6.14
N HIS A 201 26.87 9.70 6.33
CA HIS A 201 27.34 8.51 5.63
C HIS A 201 26.40 8.06 4.51
N ALA A 202 25.50 8.94 4.06
CA ALA A 202 24.54 8.70 2.98
C ALA A 202 23.63 7.47 3.20
N LYS A 203 23.39 7.07 4.47
CA LYS A 203 22.54 5.93 4.85
C LYS A 203 21.05 6.25 4.86
N GLY A 204 20.70 7.52 4.64
CA GLY A 204 19.30 7.96 4.68
C GLY A 204 18.74 8.11 6.09
N ASP A 205 17.45 8.47 6.14
CA ASP A 205 16.69 8.57 7.40
C ASP A 205 15.25 8.08 7.18
N PRO A 206 14.89 6.90 7.69
CA PRO A 206 13.53 6.36 7.56
C PRO A 206 12.48 7.14 8.39
N ALA A 207 12.86 8.05 9.26
CA ALA A 207 11.91 8.90 9.97
C ALA A 207 11.30 9.97 9.03
N ILE A 208 12.06 10.42 8.05
CA ILE A 208 11.64 11.45 7.09
C ILE A 208 11.44 10.91 5.68
N GLY A 209 11.81 9.65 5.42
CA GLY A 209 11.69 9.01 4.13
C GLY A 209 12.80 9.38 3.14
N ALA A 210 14.00 9.62 3.66
CA ALA A 210 15.19 9.82 2.84
C ALA A 210 15.88 8.45 2.61
N PRO A 211 16.08 8.03 1.34
CA PRO A 211 16.66 6.72 1.05
C PRO A 211 18.14 6.64 1.39
N ASN A 212 18.61 5.41 1.63
CA ASN A 212 20.02 5.04 1.65
C ASN A 212 20.58 5.17 0.22
N LEU A 213 21.68 5.91 0.08
CA LEU A 213 22.36 6.12 -1.21
C LEU A 213 23.54 5.16 -1.43
N THR A 214 23.80 4.24 -0.51
CA THR A 214 24.99 3.38 -0.52
C THR A 214 24.67 1.92 -0.79
N ASP A 215 23.42 1.55 -1.02
CA ASP A 215 22.99 0.20 -1.42
C ASP A 215 22.64 0.11 -2.92
N ASP A 216 22.10 -1.03 -3.34
CA ASP A 216 21.72 -1.30 -4.73
C ASP A 216 20.22 -1.09 -4.98
N ILE A 217 19.48 -0.53 -4.00
CA ILE A 217 18.03 -0.36 -4.09
C ILE A 217 17.73 1.10 -4.46
N TRP A 218 17.23 1.30 -5.69
CA TRP A 218 16.90 2.62 -6.22
C TRP A 218 15.39 2.80 -6.28
N LEU A 219 14.86 3.77 -5.51
CA LEU A 219 13.46 4.14 -5.56
C LEU A 219 13.07 4.76 -6.90
N TYR A 220 13.98 5.53 -7.48
CA TYR A 220 13.81 6.13 -8.80
C TYR A 220 14.96 5.67 -9.71
N GLY A 221 14.64 5.45 -10.98
CA GLY A 221 15.63 5.12 -11.99
C GLY A 221 16.34 3.78 -11.76
N ASP A 222 17.63 3.74 -12.10
CA ASP A 222 18.45 2.53 -12.15
C ASP A 222 19.84 2.69 -11.49
N GLY A 223 20.07 3.80 -10.79
CA GLY A 223 21.36 4.08 -10.17
C GLY A 223 22.48 4.48 -11.15
N SER A 224 22.18 4.64 -12.44
CA SER A 224 23.15 5.16 -13.39
C SER A 224 23.49 6.62 -13.14
N ILE A 225 24.67 7.07 -13.58
CA ILE A 225 25.08 8.49 -13.53
C ILE A 225 23.98 9.41 -14.10
N LYS A 226 23.38 9.01 -15.22
CA LYS A 226 22.32 9.77 -15.88
C LYS A 226 21.07 9.87 -14.98
N SER A 227 20.67 8.78 -14.33
CA SER A 227 19.52 8.74 -13.41
C SER A 227 19.77 9.63 -12.20
N ILE A 228 20.88 9.41 -11.49
CA ILE A 228 21.28 10.17 -10.30
C ILE A 228 21.34 11.67 -10.61
N LYS A 229 22.02 12.06 -11.70
CA LYS A 229 22.11 13.47 -12.15
C LYS A 229 20.72 14.06 -12.40
N GLY A 230 19.84 13.28 -13.05
CA GLY A 230 18.47 13.70 -13.31
C GLY A 230 17.65 13.90 -12.04
N GLU A 231 17.80 13.05 -11.04
CA GLU A 231 17.12 13.13 -9.75
C GLU A 231 17.57 14.33 -8.93
N ILE A 232 18.88 14.54 -8.81
CA ILE A 232 19.45 15.73 -8.17
C ILE A 232 18.95 17.00 -8.85
N SER A 233 18.93 17.01 -10.18
CA SER A 233 18.53 18.21 -10.93
C SER A 233 17.07 18.57 -10.75
N ARG A 234 16.16 17.59 -10.77
CA ARG A 234 14.70 17.82 -10.78
C ARG A 234 14.06 17.81 -9.40
N GLY A 235 14.74 17.21 -8.40
CA GLY A 235 14.12 16.89 -7.13
C GLY A 235 13.09 15.78 -7.21
N LEU A 236 12.63 15.30 -6.07
CA LEU A 236 11.73 14.15 -5.96
C LEU A 236 10.69 14.36 -4.84
N ALA A 237 9.42 14.15 -5.16
CA ALA A 237 8.31 14.30 -4.22
C ALA A 237 7.18 13.31 -4.56
N GLY A 238 7.43 12.00 -4.43
CA GLY A 238 6.43 10.98 -4.70
C GLY A 238 5.22 11.06 -3.76
N VAL A 239 4.02 10.75 -4.25
CA VAL A 239 2.77 10.81 -3.49
C VAL A 239 2.12 9.44 -3.40
N CYS A 240 1.78 9.00 -2.18
CA CYS A 240 0.88 7.89 -1.95
C CYS A 240 -0.45 8.43 -1.39
N PRO A 241 -1.61 8.11 -1.97
CA PRO A 241 -2.89 8.65 -1.54
C PRO A 241 -3.31 8.13 -0.16
N GLN A 242 -4.10 8.93 0.55
CA GLN A 242 -4.75 8.52 1.81
C GLN A 242 -6.00 7.68 1.54
N TRP A 243 -6.29 6.72 2.41
CA TRP A 243 -7.44 5.83 2.28
C TRP A 243 -8.42 5.89 3.46
N VAL A 244 -8.12 6.65 4.52
CA VAL A 244 -8.91 6.72 5.76
C VAL A 244 -10.38 7.09 5.55
N SER A 245 -10.69 7.90 4.55
CA SER A 245 -12.06 8.33 4.21
C SER A 245 -12.70 7.49 3.10
N ARG A 246 -11.98 6.52 2.52
CA ARG A 246 -12.42 5.78 1.33
C ARG A 246 -12.56 4.28 1.56
N LEU A 247 -11.90 3.74 2.56
CA LEU A 247 -11.94 2.31 2.91
C LEU A 247 -12.31 2.13 4.37
N ALA A 248 -13.01 1.03 4.65
CA ALA A 248 -13.32 0.63 6.02
C ALA A 248 -12.02 0.31 6.80
N PRO A 249 -11.97 0.58 8.12
CA PRO A 249 -10.77 0.37 8.93
C PRO A 249 -10.22 -1.06 8.87
N GLU A 250 -11.09 -2.06 8.87
CA GLU A 250 -10.70 -3.46 8.75
C GLU A 250 -10.08 -3.79 7.38
N THR A 251 -10.49 -3.10 6.32
CA THR A 251 -9.91 -3.25 4.98
C THR A 251 -8.51 -2.66 4.94
N ILE A 252 -8.30 -1.48 5.52
CA ILE A 252 -7.00 -0.83 5.62
C ILE A 252 -6.03 -1.71 6.41
N ARG A 253 -6.47 -2.22 7.57
CA ARG A 253 -5.70 -3.16 8.40
C ARG A 253 -5.34 -4.43 7.64
N ALA A 254 -6.29 -4.98 6.88
CA ALA A 254 -6.07 -6.17 6.06
C ALA A 254 -5.04 -5.94 4.94
N ILE A 255 -5.06 -4.78 4.27
CA ILE A 255 -4.04 -4.39 3.28
C ILE A 255 -2.66 -4.35 3.95
N ALA A 256 -2.52 -3.70 5.09
CA ALA A 256 -1.26 -3.61 5.80
C ALA A 256 -0.68 -4.98 6.18
N VAL A 257 -1.54 -5.87 6.69
CA VAL A 257 -1.17 -7.26 7.00
C VAL A 257 -0.76 -8.03 5.75
N TYR A 258 -1.45 -7.85 4.62
CA TYR A 258 -1.12 -8.52 3.38
C TYR A 258 0.25 -8.08 2.83
N VAL A 259 0.54 -6.79 2.81
CA VAL A 259 1.86 -6.26 2.41
C VAL A 259 2.96 -6.77 3.33
N TYR A 260 2.74 -6.73 4.65
CA TYR A 260 3.68 -7.29 5.62
C TYR A 260 3.96 -8.79 5.39
N ALA A 261 2.90 -9.58 5.19
CA ALA A 261 3.02 -11.03 4.98
C ALA A 261 3.79 -11.36 3.69
N ALA A 262 3.58 -10.59 2.63
CA ALA A 262 4.30 -10.71 1.37
C ALA A 262 5.82 -10.54 1.58
N ARG A 263 6.19 -9.45 2.24
CA ARG A 263 7.59 -9.14 2.50
C ARG A 263 8.32 -10.21 3.31
N VAL A 264 7.68 -10.75 4.36
CA VAL A 264 8.32 -11.74 5.24
C VAL A 264 8.19 -13.18 4.75
N GLY A 265 7.70 -13.40 3.54
CA GLY A 265 7.52 -14.72 2.94
C GLY A 265 6.48 -15.59 3.65
N ARG A 266 5.54 -15.00 4.39
CA ARG A 266 4.46 -15.70 5.09
C ARG A 266 3.20 -15.81 4.23
N PHE A 267 3.37 -16.14 2.93
CA PHE A 267 2.28 -16.65 2.12
C PHE A 267 2.06 -18.12 2.48
N GLY A 268 0.80 -18.52 2.73
CA GLY A 268 0.48 -19.94 2.84
C GLY A 268 0.72 -20.64 1.50
N THR A 269 0.79 -21.97 1.52
CA THR A 269 1.03 -22.83 0.35
C THR A 269 -0.07 -22.79 -0.71
N ASP A 270 -1.08 -21.95 -0.56
CA ASP A 270 -2.30 -21.90 -1.40
C ASP A 270 -2.40 -20.64 -2.29
N ASP A 271 -1.28 -19.95 -2.54
CA ASP A 271 -1.22 -18.77 -3.45
C ASP A 271 -0.66 -19.10 -4.83
#